data_43b54757f739d35cb12f743b69573a9e
#
_entry.id   43b54757f739d35cb12f743b69573a9e
#
_cell.length_a   1.000
_cell.length_b   1.000
_cell.length_c   1.000
_cell.angle_alpha   90.00
_cell.angle_beta   90.00
_cell.angle_gamma   90.00
#
_symmetry.space_group_name_H-M   'P 1'
#
loop_
_entity.id
_entity.type
_entity.pdbx_description
1 polymer ?
#
loop_
_entity_poly.entity_id
_entity_poly.type
_entity_poly.pdbx_seq_one_letter_code
_entity_poly.pdbx_strand_id
1 'polypeptide(L)'
;MLLTLPEIKAQLRLDEDFTDEDHLLELLGSAVQARTESFLNRKLYEKEEAIPEEDPEGLVLTDDVRLGMLLLLTHYYENRSSVSEVEKSEMPLAYTWLVGPYRFIPL
;
A
#
# COMPACT_ATOMS: atom_id res chain seq x y z
N MET A 1 -6.05 2.31 8.16
CA MET A 1 -4.84 1.78 7.48
C MET A 1 -4.78 0.28 7.65
N LEU A 2 -4.74 -0.45 6.55
CA LEU A 2 -4.71 -1.92 6.59
C LEU A 2 -3.33 -2.49 6.89
N LEU A 3 -2.27 -1.78 6.48
CA LEU A 3 -0.93 -2.17 6.86
C LEU A 3 -0.69 -1.76 8.32
N THR A 4 -0.08 -2.65 9.11
CA THR A 4 0.19 -2.34 10.50
C THR A 4 1.60 -1.79 10.68
N LEU A 5 1.82 -0.99 11.74
CA LEU A 5 3.16 -0.49 12.03
C LEU A 5 4.19 -1.61 12.20
N PRO A 6 3.88 -2.69 12.94
CA PRO A 6 4.86 -3.79 13.06
C PRO A 6 5.29 -4.38 11.73
N GLU A 7 4.36 -4.59 10.79
CA GLU A 7 4.74 -5.16 9.50
C GLU A 7 5.50 -4.17 8.62
N ILE A 8 5.17 -2.86 8.72
CA ILE A 8 5.92 -1.83 8.02
C ILE A 8 7.35 -1.78 8.55
N LYS A 9 7.51 -1.79 9.86
CA LYS A 9 8.84 -1.78 10.48
C LYS A 9 9.65 -3.02 10.11
N ALA A 10 8.99 -4.18 10.08
CA ALA A 10 9.67 -5.41 9.67
C ALA A 10 10.15 -5.32 8.21
N GLN A 11 9.32 -4.78 7.34
CA GLN A 11 9.66 -4.60 5.93
C GLN A 11 10.87 -3.68 5.75
N LEU A 12 10.92 -2.61 6.54
CA LEU A 12 11.99 -1.60 6.46
C LEU A 12 13.19 -1.95 7.33
N ARG A 13 13.14 -3.08 8.04
CA ARG A 13 14.19 -3.54 8.96
C ARG A 13 14.44 -2.56 10.10
N LEU A 14 13.37 -1.98 10.61
CA LEU A 14 13.40 -1.10 11.76
C LEU A 14 13.01 -1.87 13.01
N ASP A 15 13.59 -1.50 14.16
CA ASP A 15 13.22 -2.11 15.44
C ASP A 15 11.79 -1.72 15.83
N GLU A 16 11.07 -2.63 16.45
CA GLU A 16 9.71 -2.34 16.92
C GLU A 16 9.70 -1.20 17.94
N ASP A 17 10.78 -1.09 18.74
CA ASP A 17 10.91 -0.05 19.74
C ASP A 17 11.30 1.31 19.18
N PHE A 18 11.65 1.37 17.89
CA PHE A 18 12.00 2.63 17.22
C PHE A 18 10.71 3.36 16.88
N THR A 19 10.43 4.46 17.57
CA THR A 19 9.17 5.20 17.42
C THR A 19 9.34 6.58 16.78
N ASP A 20 10.56 6.99 16.49
CA ASP A 20 10.84 8.34 15.97
C ASP A 20 10.16 8.64 14.64
N GLU A 21 9.90 7.62 13.83
CA GLU A 21 9.28 7.79 12.52
C GLU A 21 7.86 7.22 12.44
N ASP A 22 7.24 6.86 13.56
CA ASP A 22 5.92 6.25 13.54
C ASP A 22 4.90 7.09 12.78
N HIS A 23 4.91 8.40 12.99
CA HIS A 23 3.99 9.30 12.31
C HIS A 23 4.19 9.29 10.78
N LEU A 24 5.45 9.29 10.35
CA LEU A 24 5.79 9.20 8.93
C LEU A 24 5.34 7.86 8.36
N LEU A 25 5.59 6.77 9.09
CA LEU A 25 5.23 5.42 8.62
C LEU A 25 3.72 5.26 8.49
N GLU A 26 2.96 5.83 9.43
CA GLU A 26 1.50 5.82 9.35
C GLU A 26 1.00 6.59 8.13
N LEU A 27 1.60 7.75 7.87
CA LEU A 27 1.25 8.55 6.70
C LEU A 27 1.57 7.80 5.41
N LEU A 28 2.74 7.18 5.33
CA LEU A 28 3.12 6.40 4.16
C LEU A 28 2.20 5.19 3.96
N GLY A 29 1.85 4.50 5.03
CA GLY A 29 0.93 3.37 4.95
C GLY A 29 -0.44 3.78 4.43
N SER A 30 -0.96 4.90 4.93
CA SER A 30 -2.25 5.41 4.47
C SER A 30 -2.18 5.89 3.02
N ALA A 31 -1.10 6.55 2.64
CA ALA A 31 -0.91 7.05 1.28
C ALA A 31 -0.79 5.90 0.27
N VAL A 32 -0.05 4.86 0.64
CA VAL A 32 0.11 3.68 -0.22
C VAL A 32 -1.22 2.96 -0.39
N GLN A 33 -2.01 2.86 0.68
CA GLN A 33 -3.33 2.25 0.58
C GLN A 33 -4.23 3.06 -0.35
N ALA A 34 -4.28 4.37 -0.16
CA ALA A 34 -5.09 5.24 -1.01
C ALA A 34 -4.65 5.14 -2.48
N ARG A 35 -3.34 5.14 -2.71
CA ARG A 35 -2.80 5.03 -4.06
C ARG A 35 -3.16 3.68 -4.69
N THR A 36 -3.08 2.61 -3.92
CA THR A 36 -3.40 1.27 -4.39
C THR A 36 -4.89 1.15 -4.72
N GLU A 37 -5.75 1.68 -3.85
CA GLU A 37 -7.19 1.67 -4.12
C GLU A 37 -7.52 2.46 -5.39
N SER A 38 -6.83 3.59 -5.60
CA SER A 38 -7.00 4.38 -6.82
C SER A 38 -6.52 3.62 -8.06
N PHE A 39 -5.37 2.97 -7.97
CA PHE A 39 -4.83 2.18 -9.07
C PHE A 39 -5.73 1.00 -9.42
N LEU A 40 -6.25 0.32 -8.41
CA LEU A 40 -7.12 -0.83 -8.59
C LEU A 40 -8.54 -0.45 -9.03
N ASN A 41 -8.94 0.79 -8.79
CA ASN A 41 -10.32 1.23 -8.95
C ASN A 41 -11.26 0.36 -8.10
N ARG A 42 -10.80 -0.02 -6.91
CA ARG A 42 -11.51 -0.85 -5.94
C ARG A 42 -11.08 -0.44 -4.55
N LYS A 43 -11.99 -0.57 -3.57
CA LYS A 43 -11.62 -0.38 -2.17
C LYS A 43 -11.09 -1.67 -1.58
N LEU A 44 -10.12 -1.53 -0.67
CA LEU A 44 -9.54 -2.67 0.03
C LEU A 44 -10.16 -2.84 1.41
N TYR A 45 -10.39 -4.07 1.79
CA TYR A 45 -10.98 -4.42 3.07
C TYR A 45 -10.15 -5.50 3.75
N GLU A 46 -10.17 -5.53 5.06
CA GLU A 46 -9.40 -6.49 5.83
C GLU A 46 -9.93 -7.91 5.66
N LYS A 47 -11.26 -8.06 5.55
CA LYS A 47 -11.90 -9.34 5.41
C LYS A 47 -13.20 -9.19 4.63
N GLU A 48 -13.69 -10.31 4.10
CA GLU A 48 -14.86 -10.32 3.25
C GLU A 48 -16.11 -9.75 3.93
N GLU A 49 -16.29 -10.03 5.22
CA GLU A 49 -17.45 -9.56 5.99
C GLU A 49 -17.47 -8.03 6.13
N ALA A 50 -16.32 -7.37 5.95
CA ALA A 50 -16.24 -5.92 6.02
C ALA A 50 -16.69 -5.23 4.74
N ILE A 51 -16.84 -5.97 3.63
CA ILE A 51 -17.26 -5.40 2.34
C ILE A 51 -18.76 -5.14 2.38
N PRO A 52 -19.20 -3.87 2.25
CA PRO A 52 -20.63 -3.59 2.25
C PRO A 52 -21.30 -4.07 0.97
N GLU A 53 -22.60 -4.33 1.04
CA GLU A 53 -23.36 -4.78 -0.12
C GLU A 53 -23.37 -3.75 -1.25
N GLU A 54 -23.23 -2.48 -0.90
CA GLU A 54 -23.21 -1.38 -1.86
C GLU A 54 -21.91 -1.35 -2.67
N ASP A 55 -20.90 -2.11 -2.27
CA ASP A 55 -19.59 -2.12 -2.93
C ASP A 55 -19.24 -3.54 -3.42
N PRO A 56 -19.89 -4.01 -4.50
CA PRO A 56 -19.63 -5.35 -5.01
C PRO A 56 -18.22 -5.51 -5.57
N GLU A 57 -17.53 -4.39 -5.87
CA GLU A 57 -16.18 -4.43 -6.41
C GLU A 57 -15.11 -4.38 -5.34
N GLY A 58 -15.50 -4.32 -4.06
CA GLY A 58 -14.56 -4.33 -2.95
C GLY A 58 -13.65 -5.57 -2.98
N LEU A 59 -12.40 -5.38 -2.60
CA LEU A 59 -11.39 -6.44 -2.63
C LEU A 59 -10.85 -6.69 -1.23
N VAL A 60 -10.82 -7.95 -0.82
CA VAL A 60 -10.13 -8.32 0.41
C VAL A 60 -8.63 -8.24 0.17
N LEU A 61 -7.89 -7.69 1.13
CA LEU A 61 -6.44 -7.55 1.02
C LEU A 61 -5.79 -8.94 1.01
N THR A 62 -5.24 -9.30 -0.14
CA THR A 62 -4.54 -10.58 -0.32
C THR A 62 -3.06 -10.39 -0.01
N ASP A 63 -2.34 -11.52 0.16
CA ASP A 63 -0.91 -11.45 0.50
C ASP A 63 -0.08 -10.82 -0.60
N ASP A 64 -0.42 -11.07 -1.86
CA ASP A 64 0.31 -10.46 -2.97
C ASP A 64 0.05 -8.96 -3.09
N VAL A 65 -1.19 -8.52 -2.85
CA VAL A 65 -1.49 -7.08 -2.82
C VAL A 65 -0.78 -6.44 -1.62
N ARG A 66 -0.79 -7.10 -0.46
CA ARG A 66 -0.09 -6.62 0.73
C ARG A 66 1.41 -6.47 0.47
N LEU A 67 2.02 -7.48 -0.15
CA LEU A 67 3.45 -7.40 -0.48
C LEU A 67 3.72 -6.27 -1.47
N GLY A 68 2.88 -6.11 -2.48
CA GLY A 68 3.00 -5.01 -3.43
C GLY A 68 2.97 -3.65 -2.74
N MET A 69 2.03 -3.48 -1.80
CA MET A 69 1.91 -2.24 -1.05
C MET A 69 3.15 -1.97 -0.19
N LEU A 70 3.70 -3.02 0.44
CA LEU A 70 4.92 -2.86 1.24
C LEU A 70 6.12 -2.50 0.37
N LEU A 71 6.22 -3.05 -0.83
CA LEU A 71 7.28 -2.69 -1.77
C LEU A 71 7.15 -1.23 -2.23
N LEU A 72 5.94 -0.78 -2.50
CA LEU A 72 5.70 0.61 -2.86
C LEU A 72 6.03 1.55 -1.70
N LEU A 73 5.66 1.16 -0.49
CA LEU A 73 5.97 1.92 0.71
C LEU A 73 7.49 2.04 0.90
N THR A 74 8.22 0.92 0.72
CA THR A 74 9.67 0.92 0.82
C THR A 74 10.28 1.90 -0.19
N HIS A 75 9.76 1.90 -1.41
CA HIS A 75 10.22 2.81 -2.45
C HIS A 75 10.04 4.27 -2.03
N TYR A 76 8.87 4.63 -1.50
CA TYR A 76 8.62 5.99 -1.03
C TYR A 76 9.49 6.34 0.18
N TYR A 77 9.65 5.40 1.10
CA TYR A 77 10.46 5.63 2.29
C TYR A 77 11.93 5.92 1.93
N GLU A 78 12.49 5.15 1.01
CA GLU A 78 13.88 5.31 0.60
C GLU A 78 14.10 6.58 -0.22
N ASN A 79 13.08 7.09 -0.89
CA ASN A 79 13.18 8.25 -1.78
C ASN A 79 12.51 9.51 -1.19
N ARG A 80 12.21 9.51 0.11
CA ARG A 80 11.46 10.62 0.73
C ARG A 80 12.17 11.96 0.70
N SER A 81 13.49 11.95 0.55
CA SER A 81 14.27 13.18 0.50
C SER A 81 14.29 13.85 -0.89
N SER A 82 13.74 13.18 -1.89
CA SER A 82 13.77 13.64 -3.29
C SER A 82 12.35 13.76 -3.82
N VAL A 83 11.58 14.72 -3.27
CA VAL A 83 10.16 14.86 -3.59
C VAL A 83 9.92 15.00 -5.09
N SER A 84 10.74 15.82 -5.77
CA SER A 84 10.58 16.01 -7.22
C SER A 84 10.88 14.75 -8.02
N GLU A 85 11.78 13.92 -7.54
CA GLU A 85 12.09 12.63 -8.17
C GLU A 85 11.02 11.60 -7.88
N VAL A 86 10.42 11.65 -6.69
CA VAL A 86 9.31 10.75 -6.34
C VAL A 86 8.13 10.98 -7.28
N GLU A 87 7.83 12.23 -7.59
CA GLU A 87 6.75 12.55 -8.52
C GLU A 87 7.02 12.03 -9.93
N LYS A 88 8.28 11.91 -10.32
CA LYS A 88 8.69 11.46 -11.65
C LYS A 88 9.02 9.99 -11.69
N SER A 89 9.25 9.37 -10.54
CA SER A 89 9.64 7.97 -10.52
C SER A 89 8.46 7.08 -10.83
N GLU A 90 8.71 6.08 -11.66
CA GLU A 90 7.71 5.08 -11.98
C GLU A 90 7.47 4.20 -10.77
N MET A 91 6.26 3.66 -10.67
CA MET A 91 5.97 2.66 -9.65
C MET A 91 6.88 1.45 -9.86
N PRO A 92 7.39 0.83 -8.78
CA PRO A 92 8.19 -0.37 -8.94
C PRO A 92 7.47 -1.42 -9.79
N LEU A 93 8.20 -2.04 -10.71
CA LEU A 93 7.62 -3.06 -11.59
C LEU A 93 7.00 -4.20 -10.79
N ALA A 94 7.63 -4.58 -9.68
CA ALA A 94 7.12 -5.64 -8.81
C ALA A 94 5.75 -5.27 -8.24
N TYR A 95 5.54 -4.00 -7.87
CA TYR A 95 4.25 -3.52 -7.40
C TYR A 95 3.17 -3.74 -8.46
N THR A 96 3.43 -3.28 -9.67
CA THR A 96 2.47 -3.41 -10.78
C THR A 96 2.18 -4.87 -11.09
N TRP A 97 3.20 -5.71 -11.04
CA TRP A 97 3.07 -7.14 -11.29
C TRP A 97 2.19 -7.83 -10.26
N LEU A 98 2.37 -7.47 -8.97
CA LEU A 98 1.63 -8.10 -7.87
C LEU A 98 0.21 -7.60 -7.75
N VAL A 99 -0.01 -6.31 -7.98
CA VAL A 99 -1.29 -5.65 -7.73
C VAL A 99 -2.16 -5.56 -8.98
N GLY A 100 -1.53 -5.41 -10.14
CA GLY A 100 -2.24 -5.20 -11.40
C GLY A 100 -3.33 -6.20 -11.74
N PRO A 101 -3.15 -7.52 -11.51
CA PRO A 101 -4.17 -8.50 -11.82
C PRO A 101 -5.52 -8.28 -11.12
N TYR A 102 -5.54 -7.54 -10.00
CA TYR A 102 -6.76 -7.26 -9.25
C TYR A 102 -7.45 -5.98 -9.67
N ARG A 103 -6.87 -5.27 -10.61
CA ARG A 103 -7.42 -3.99 -11.06
C ARG A 103 -8.76 -4.18 -11.76
N PHE A 104 -9.75 -3.40 -11.33
CA PHE A 104 -11.06 -3.41 -11.96
C PHE A 104 -11.06 -2.46 -13.15
N ILE A 105 -11.33 -2.99 -14.33
CA ILE A 105 -11.40 -2.22 -15.57
C ILE A 105 -12.82 -2.35 -16.12
N PRO A 106 -13.65 -1.30 -15.99
CA PRO A 106 -15.02 -1.36 -16.54
C PRO A 106 -14.96 -1.39 -18.06
N LEU A 107 -15.81 -2.22 -18.65
CA LEU A 107 -15.92 -2.35 -20.10
C LEU A 107 -17.10 -1.54 -20.64
#